data_93565c3734478196b4715d7a62b66299
#
_entry.id   93565c3734478196b4715d7a62b66299
#
_cell.length_a   1.000
_cell.length_b   1.000
_cell.length_c   1.000
_cell.angle_alpha   90.00
_cell.angle_beta   90.00
_cell.angle_gamma   90.00
#
_symmetry.space_group_name_H-M   'P 1'
#
loop_
_entity.id
_entity.type
_entity.pdbx_description
1 polymer ?
#
loop_
_entity_poly.entity_id
_entity_poly.type
_entity_poly.pdbx_seq_one_letter_code
_entity_poly.pdbx_strand_id
1 'polypeptide(L)'
;MKTAALNLIAALCLFLLIPALVFAAVITGSETVYRVVEGDSLLLISAKLGVDMTTITKVNKLAPAGFLQPGQELRLNTRKIAPKIVDNGIVVDIPGRMLYYFKAGKLEMSFPIGLGMPQWRGIPRWHTPTGPFTITAKEQNPVWYVPESIQWQMQVQGKPVLTKVPPGPDNPLGRYVLYTSIKGIAIHETIWPTTVYRFRSHGCIRVLSQNIERFYNEVEVGTHGELVYAPVKVAVTDEGKVFLEVDPDAYRKVKHMMDEVIKRFDESGVADRVDWDKVERIMHDQSGNAEDITEFPGSLPR
;
A
#
# COMPACT_ATOMS: atom_id res chain seq x y z
N MET A 1 -43.38 62.88 31.89
CA MET A 1 -41.97 62.45 31.91
C MET A 1 -41.96 60.92 31.90
N LYS A 2 -41.67 60.29 30.76
CA LYS A 2 -41.64 58.81 30.60
C LYS A 2 -40.22 58.46 30.17
N THR A 3 -39.49 57.83 31.06
CA THR A 3 -38.14 57.29 30.82
C THR A 3 -38.26 55.99 30.06
N ALA A 4 -37.70 55.95 28.84
CA ALA A 4 -37.58 54.76 28.04
C ALA A 4 -36.29 54.01 28.46
N ALA A 5 -36.42 52.77 28.92
CA ALA A 5 -35.32 51.88 29.20
C ALA A 5 -34.89 51.18 27.90
N LEU A 6 -33.65 51.32 27.52
CA LEU A 6 -33.03 50.73 26.36
C LEU A 6 -32.47 49.32 26.76
N ASN A 7 -33.11 48.27 26.38
CA ASN A 7 -32.62 46.89 26.58
C ASN A 7 -31.60 46.54 25.52
N LEU A 8 -30.32 46.49 25.90
CA LEU A 8 -29.23 45.99 25.06
C LEU A 8 -29.17 44.45 25.16
N ILE A 9 -29.63 43.74 24.15
CA ILE A 9 -29.46 42.29 24.04
C ILE A 9 -28.10 42.02 23.45
N ALA A 10 -27.14 41.61 24.29
CA ALA A 10 -25.85 41.11 23.84
C ALA A 10 -26.01 39.67 23.32
N ALA A 11 -26.01 39.50 22.01
CA ALA A 11 -25.95 38.18 21.39
C ALA A 11 -24.55 37.58 21.58
N LEU A 12 -24.41 36.64 22.50
CA LEU A 12 -23.20 35.84 22.72
C LEU A 12 -23.13 34.78 21.62
N CYS A 13 -22.34 35.06 20.56
CA CYS A 13 -22.02 34.06 19.56
C CYS A 13 -21.08 33.01 20.18
N LEU A 14 -21.65 31.91 20.63
CA LEU A 14 -20.90 30.73 21.05
C LEU A 14 -20.34 30.05 19.80
N PHE A 15 -19.06 30.34 19.46
CA PHE A 15 -18.32 29.57 18.49
C PHE A 15 -18.12 28.16 19.06
N LEU A 16 -18.96 27.22 18.66
CA LEU A 16 -18.71 25.80 18.84
C LEU A 16 -17.46 25.45 18.01
N LEU A 17 -16.30 25.40 18.66
CA LEU A 17 -15.12 24.71 18.16
C LEU A 17 -15.53 23.21 18.00
N ILE A 18 -16.02 22.86 16.82
CA ILE A 18 -16.13 21.46 16.44
C ILE A 18 -14.66 20.99 16.30
N PRO A 19 -14.18 20.08 17.17
CA PRO A 19 -12.86 19.52 16.97
C PRO A 19 -12.86 18.86 15.59
N ALA A 20 -12.03 19.34 14.68
CA ALA A 20 -11.75 18.62 13.46
C ALA A 20 -11.33 17.20 13.90
N LEU A 21 -12.09 16.20 13.50
CA LEU A 21 -11.70 14.80 13.65
C LEU A 21 -10.42 14.65 12.82
N VAL A 22 -9.28 14.84 13.47
CA VAL A 22 -7.99 14.47 12.92
C VAL A 22 -8.05 12.95 12.82
N PHE A 23 -8.32 12.45 11.63
CA PHE A 23 -8.17 11.04 11.36
C PHE A 23 -6.69 10.70 11.60
N ALA A 24 -6.42 10.06 12.73
CA ALA A 24 -5.08 9.59 13.04
C ALA A 24 -4.63 8.69 11.90
N ALA A 25 -3.75 9.19 11.04
CA ALA A 25 -3.19 8.38 9.97
C ALA A 25 -2.10 7.49 10.56
N VAL A 26 -2.04 6.23 10.13
CA VAL A 26 -0.96 5.32 10.53
C VAL A 26 0.15 5.38 9.50
N ILE A 27 1.31 5.88 9.93
CA ILE A 27 2.56 5.82 9.17
C ILE A 27 3.35 4.61 9.69
N THR A 28 3.74 3.71 8.79
CA THR A 28 4.61 2.57 9.10
C THR A 28 6.01 2.79 8.55
N GLY A 29 6.98 1.99 9.00
CA GLY A 29 8.35 2.07 8.52
C GLY A 29 9.09 3.33 8.98
N SER A 30 10.28 3.54 8.43
CA SER A 30 11.18 4.64 8.78
C SER A 30 12.21 4.87 7.69
N GLU A 31 13.01 5.92 7.83
CA GLU A 31 14.32 5.98 7.16
C GLU A 31 15.26 5.00 7.86
N THR A 32 15.97 4.21 7.08
CA THR A 32 16.84 3.16 7.61
C THR A 32 18.03 2.90 6.70
N VAL A 33 19.02 2.19 7.22
CA VAL A 33 20.14 1.66 6.46
C VAL A 33 20.00 0.14 6.43
N TYR A 34 19.83 -0.41 5.24
CA TYR A 34 19.81 -1.85 5.03
C TYR A 34 21.20 -2.35 4.67
N ARG A 35 21.66 -3.37 5.37
CA ARG A 35 22.93 -4.05 5.03
C ARG A 35 22.63 -5.26 4.15
N VAL A 36 23.13 -5.23 2.92
CA VAL A 36 22.98 -6.31 1.94
C VAL A 36 23.55 -7.62 2.49
N VAL A 37 22.79 -8.69 2.35
CA VAL A 37 23.20 -10.04 2.74
C VAL A 37 23.41 -10.91 1.49
N GLU A 38 24.11 -12.02 1.64
CA GLU A 38 24.32 -12.97 0.55
C GLU A 38 22.99 -13.45 -0.04
N GLY A 39 22.89 -13.50 -1.35
CA GLY A 39 21.67 -13.86 -2.09
C GLY A 39 20.67 -12.72 -2.30
N ASP A 40 20.92 -11.52 -1.75
CA ASP A 40 20.09 -10.37 -2.05
C ASP A 40 20.22 -9.90 -3.50
N SER A 41 19.12 -9.40 -4.00
CA SER A 41 19.04 -8.60 -5.23
C SER A 41 18.16 -7.39 -4.98
N LEU A 42 18.25 -6.36 -5.82
CA LEU A 42 17.36 -5.19 -5.69
C LEU A 42 15.88 -5.58 -5.70
N LEU A 43 15.51 -6.59 -6.50
CA LEU A 43 14.14 -7.11 -6.54
C LEU A 43 13.74 -7.79 -5.22
N LEU A 44 14.65 -8.55 -4.61
CA LEU A 44 14.36 -9.22 -3.35
C LEU A 44 14.31 -8.25 -2.17
N ILE A 45 15.20 -7.25 -2.15
CA ILE A 45 15.17 -6.15 -1.16
C ILE A 45 13.87 -5.35 -1.31
N SER A 46 13.49 -5.00 -2.55
CA SER A 46 12.21 -4.35 -2.85
C SER A 46 11.02 -5.15 -2.33
N ALA A 47 11.01 -6.46 -2.56
CA ALA A 47 9.97 -7.37 -2.08
C ALA A 47 9.90 -7.46 -0.55
N LYS A 48 11.04 -7.44 0.13
CA LYS A 48 11.12 -7.51 1.60
C LYS A 48 10.68 -6.22 2.29
N LEU A 49 11.03 -5.05 1.71
CA LEU A 49 10.96 -3.76 2.39
C LEU A 49 9.90 -2.80 1.83
N GLY A 50 9.26 -3.14 0.73
CA GLY A 50 8.25 -2.27 0.12
C GLY A 50 8.81 -0.97 -0.46
N VAL A 51 10.03 -0.99 -0.97
CA VAL A 51 10.67 0.15 -1.63
C VAL A 51 10.91 -0.18 -3.10
N ASP A 52 10.53 0.70 -4.00
CA ASP A 52 10.72 0.45 -5.44
C ASP A 52 12.21 0.35 -5.81
N MET A 53 12.53 -0.60 -6.67
CA MET A 53 13.90 -0.86 -7.11
C MET A 53 14.56 0.38 -7.74
N THR A 54 13.80 1.18 -8.48
CA THR A 54 14.29 2.42 -9.11
C THR A 54 14.65 3.45 -8.03
N THR A 55 13.83 3.56 -6.99
CA THR A 55 14.08 4.42 -5.83
C THR A 55 15.34 3.99 -5.08
N ILE A 56 15.50 2.68 -4.81
CA ILE A 56 16.71 2.14 -4.18
C ILE A 56 17.96 2.51 -5.01
N THR A 57 17.89 2.30 -6.31
CA THR A 57 19.00 2.60 -7.25
C THR A 57 19.33 4.09 -7.24
N LYS A 58 18.33 4.96 -7.37
CA LYS A 58 18.46 6.43 -7.43
C LYS A 58 19.08 6.99 -6.15
N VAL A 59 18.50 6.64 -4.99
CA VAL A 59 18.94 7.17 -3.68
C VAL A 59 20.36 6.74 -3.33
N ASN A 60 20.75 5.53 -3.71
CA ASN A 60 22.09 4.98 -3.41
C ASN A 60 23.09 5.16 -4.55
N LYS A 61 22.72 5.86 -5.63
CA LYS A 61 23.57 6.12 -6.81
C LYS A 61 24.19 4.82 -7.37
N LEU A 62 23.41 3.74 -7.39
CA LEU A 62 23.87 2.46 -7.88
C LEU A 62 23.98 2.46 -9.42
N ALA A 63 24.97 1.78 -9.96
CA ALA A 63 25.06 1.57 -11.40
C ALA A 63 23.84 0.76 -11.90
N PRO A 64 23.32 1.01 -13.13
CA PRO A 64 22.12 0.35 -13.65
C PRO A 64 22.19 -1.18 -13.67
N ALA A 65 23.39 -1.75 -13.84
CA ALA A 65 23.68 -3.18 -13.81
C ALA A 65 24.54 -3.58 -12.60
N GLY A 66 24.58 -2.74 -11.56
CA GLY A 66 25.45 -2.96 -10.41
C GLY A 66 25.03 -4.19 -9.61
N PHE A 67 25.98 -5.09 -9.39
CA PHE A 67 25.82 -6.17 -8.42
C PHE A 67 25.91 -5.59 -7.02
N LEU A 68 24.98 -6.00 -6.14
CA LEU A 68 25.08 -5.71 -4.73
C LEU A 68 26.16 -6.58 -4.10
N GLN A 69 26.95 -5.98 -3.21
CA GLN A 69 27.96 -6.71 -2.45
C GLN A 69 27.42 -7.04 -1.06
N PRO A 70 27.59 -8.26 -0.53
CA PRO A 70 27.32 -8.55 0.87
C PRO A 70 28.05 -7.56 1.79
N GLY A 71 27.33 -7.01 2.77
CA GLY A 71 27.84 -5.96 3.64
C GLY A 71 27.66 -4.53 3.14
N GLN A 72 27.32 -4.33 1.87
CA GLN A 72 27.01 -3.01 1.32
C GLN A 72 25.83 -2.37 2.05
N GLU A 73 25.94 -1.08 2.38
CA GLU A 73 24.87 -0.33 3.04
C GLU A 73 24.04 0.42 2.00
N LEU A 74 22.72 0.28 2.12
CA LEU A 74 21.73 0.96 1.31
C LEU A 74 20.84 1.84 2.19
N ARG A 75 20.79 3.15 1.89
CA ARG A 75 19.86 4.07 2.53
C ARG A 75 18.47 3.89 1.92
N LEU A 76 17.47 3.71 2.76
CA LEU A 76 16.11 3.45 2.35
C LEU A 76 15.13 4.30 3.16
N ASN A 77 14.09 4.78 2.51
CA ASN A 77 12.89 5.24 3.17
C ASN A 77 11.82 4.16 2.99
N THR A 78 11.41 3.52 4.08
CA THR A 78 10.38 2.47 4.07
C THR A 78 9.02 2.95 4.59
N ARG A 79 8.87 4.26 4.83
CA ARG A 79 7.61 4.83 5.34
C ARG A 79 6.48 4.60 4.36
N LYS A 80 5.33 4.19 4.92
CA LYS A 80 4.07 4.00 4.21
C LYS A 80 2.92 4.59 5.02
N ILE A 81 1.94 5.14 4.34
CA ILE A 81 0.71 5.62 4.96
C ILE A 81 -0.39 4.57 4.72
N ALA A 82 -0.97 4.03 5.79
CA ALA A 82 -2.15 3.18 5.65
C ALA A 82 -3.30 4.00 5.06
N PRO A 83 -3.96 3.54 3.98
CA PRO A 83 -4.98 4.34 3.28
C PRO A 83 -6.23 4.60 4.14
N LYS A 84 -6.43 3.79 5.17
CA LYS A 84 -7.46 3.95 6.20
C LYS A 84 -7.15 3.10 7.43
N ILE A 85 -7.76 3.43 8.55
CA ILE A 85 -7.76 2.65 9.77
C ILE A 85 -9.13 1.96 9.90
N VAL A 86 -9.13 0.71 10.36
CA VAL A 86 -10.34 -0.04 10.70
C VAL A 86 -10.20 -0.63 12.10
N ASP A 87 -11.31 -0.85 12.79
CA ASP A 87 -11.28 -1.43 14.13
C ASP A 87 -10.70 -2.85 14.10
N ASN A 88 -11.20 -3.69 13.21
CA ASN A 88 -10.71 -5.04 13.01
C ASN A 88 -10.79 -5.40 11.53
N GLY A 89 -9.72 -5.97 10.99
CA GLY A 89 -9.75 -6.46 9.62
C GLY A 89 -8.53 -6.13 8.79
N ILE A 90 -8.66 -6.36 7.50
CA ILE A 90 -7.59 -6.31 6.52
C ILE A 90 -7.83 -5.14 5.57
N VAL A 91 -6.81 -4.30 5.38
CA VAL A 91 -6.80 -3.27 4.34
C VAL A 91 -5.71 -3.59 3.35
N VAL A 92 -6.08 -3.77 2.08
CA VAL A 92 -5.14 -3.99 0.98
C VAL A 92 -5.05 -2.71 0.16
N ASP A 93 -3.91 -2.06 0.19
CA ASP A 93 -3.60 -0.90 -0.64
C ASP A 93 -3.06 -1.37 -2.00
N ILE A 94 -3.87 -1.23 -3.04
CA ILE A 94 -3.51 -1.73 -4.37
C ILE A 94 -2.37 -0.92 -4.98
N PRO A 95 -2.41 0.43 -5.08
CA PRO A 95 -1.30 1.20 -5.64
C PRO A 95 -0.02 1.04 -4.83
N GLY A 96 -0.10 1.11 -3.50
CA GLY A 96 1.02 0.97 -2.58
C GLY A 96 1.57 -0.46 -2.47
N ARG A 97 0.84 -1.46 -2.96
CA ARG A 97 1.22 -2.89 -2.89
C ARG A 97 1.55 -3.32 -1.46
N MET A 98 0.73 -2.86 -0.51
CA MET A 98 0.85 -3.13 0.91
C MET A 98 -0.42 -3.78 1.45
N LEU A 99 -0.27 -4.64 2.45
CA LEU A 99 -1.35 -5.17 3.26
C LEU A 99 -1.17 -4.70 4.70
N TYR A 100 -2.27 -4.26 5.29
CA TYR A 100 -2.36 -3.82 6.68
C TYR A 100 -3.40 -4.67 7.40
N TYR A 101 -3.08 -5.16 8.58
CA TYR A 101 -4.00 -5.91 9.43
C TYR A 101 -4.16 -5.22 10.77
N PHE A 102 -5.41 -4.94 11.15
CA PHE A 102 -5.78 -4.19 12.34
C PHE A 102 -6.55 -5.06 13.32
N LYS A 103 -6.31 -4.85 14.61
CA LYS A 103 -7.09 -5.38 15.74
C LYS A 103 -7.33 -4.26 16.75
N ALA A 104 -8.58 -4.08 17.20
CA ALA A 104 -8.96 -3.06 18.15
C ALA A 104 -8.45 -1.65 17.78
N GLY A 105 -8.56 -1.27 16.51
CA GLY A 105 -8.09 0.01 15.98
C GLY A 105 -6.58 0.18 15.87
N LYS A 106 -5.79 -0.84 16.25
CA LYS A 106 -4.32 -0.82 16.20
C LYS A 106 -3.79 -1.64 15.04
N LEU A 107 -2.75 -1.14 14.42
CA LEU A 107 -2.04 -1.88 13.37
C LEU A 107 -1.20 -3.01 14.00
N GLU A 108 -1.54 -4.25 13.69
CA GLU A 108 -0.82 -5.46 14.15
C GLU A 108 0.26 -5.91 13.17
N MET A 109 -0.03 -5.81 11.87
CA MET A 109 0.90 -6.19 10.81
C MET A 109 0.77 -5.29 9.60
N SER A 110 1.92 -4.99 8.97
CA SER A 110 1.96 -4.45 7.61
C SER A 110 3.13 -5.06 6.86
N PHE A 111 2.92 -5.38 5.58
CA PHE A 111 3.96 -5.97 4.75
C PHE A 111 3.66 -5.78 3.26
N PRO A 112 4.72 -5.83 2.42
CA PRO A 112 4.58 -5.75 0.97
C PRO A 112 3.89 -6.99 0.40
N ILE A 113 3.11 -6.77 -0.66
CA ILE A 113 2.38 -7.82 -1.38
C ILE A 113 2.57 -7.71 -2.88
N GLY A 114 2.41 -8.83 -3.59
CA GLY A 114 2.32 -8.85 -5.05
C GLY A 114 0.87 -8.90 -5.51
N LEU A 115 0.55 -8.17 -6.57
CA LEU A 115 -0.82 -7.97 -7.05
C LEU A 115 -0.98 -8.31 -8.53
N GLY A 116 -2.22 -8.28 -9.00
CA GLY A 116 -2.62 -8.55 -10.37
C GLY A 116 -1.94 -7.62 -11.38
N MET A 117 -1.51 -8.15 -12.50
CA MET A 117 -0.85 -7.33 -13.53
C MET A 117 -1.86 -6.36 -14.21
N PRO A 118 -1.40 -5.12 -14.54
CA PRO A 118 -2.27 -4.10 -15.13
C PRO A 118 -2.82 -4.50 -16.48
N GLN A 119 -1.99 -5.14 -17.30
CA GLN A 119 -2.34 -5.55 -18.65
C GLN A 119 -1.61 -6.85 -19.03
N TRP A 120 -2.28 -7.68 -19.80
CA TRP A 120 -1.65 -8.75 -20.54
C TRP A 120 -2.07 -8.65 -22.00
N ARG A 121 -1.10 -8.42 -22.90
CA ARG A 121 -1.34 -8.16 -24.34
C ARG A 121 -2.39 -7.05 -24.59
N GLY A 122 -2.32 -5.98 -23.78
CA GLY A 122 -3.24 -4.83 -23.89
C GLY A 122 -4.62 -5.03 -23.23
N ILE A 123 -4.90 -6.19 -22.66
CA ILE A 123 -6.19 -6.50 -22.02
C ILE A 123 -6.04 -6.41 -20.49
N PRO A 124 -6.84 -5.62 -19.77
CA PRO A 124 -6.81 -5.50 -18.30
C PRO A 124 -7.55 -6.69 -17.65
N ARG A 125 -7.04 -7.92 -17.86
CA ARG A 125 -7.73 -9.15 -17.46
C ARG A 125 -7.52 -9.57 -16.01
N TRP A 126 -6.42 -9.12 -15.42
CA TRP A 126 -5.97 -9.68 -14.16
C TRP A 126 -5.74 -8.64 -13.08
N HIS A 127 -6.46 -7.52 -13.14
CA HIS A 127 -6.46 -6.57 -12.04
C HIS A 127 -6.90 -7.24 -10.74
N THR A 128 -6.24 -6.93 -9.64
CA THR A 128 -6.84 -7.16 -8.32
C THR A 128 -8.01 -6.17 -8.19
N PRO A 129 -9.25 -6.64 -7.96
CA PRO A 129 -10.42 -5.77 -7.90
C PRO A 129 -10.40 -4.88 -6.65
N THR A 130 -11.20 -3.84 -6.63
CA THR A 130 -11.49 -3.05 -5.42
C THR A 130 -12.79 -3.50 -4.78
N GLY A 131 -12.93 -3.26 -3.49
CA GLY A 131 -14.18 -3.50 -2.74
C GLY A 131 -13.99 -4.36 -1.49
N PRO A 132 -15.06 -4.57 -0.74
CA PRO A 132 -15.04 -5.36 0.48
C PRO A 132 -14.89 -6.85 0.18
N PHE A 133 -14.29 -7.56 1.11
CA PHE A 133 -14.22 -9.02 1.10
C PHE A 133 -14.28 -9.59 2.52
N THR A 134 -14.46 -10.90 2.61
CA THR A 134 -14.38 -11.65 3.86
C THR A 134 -13.49 -12.88 3.62
N ILE A 135 -12.70 -13.26 4.59
CA ILE A 135 -11.96 -14.53 4.55
C ILE A 135 -12.96 -15.67 4.73
N THR A 136 -13.12 -16.51 3.70
CA THR A 136 -14.13 -17.58 3.67
C THR A 136 -13.58 -18.94 4.08
N ALA A 137 -12.28 -19.16 3.85
CA ALA A 137 -11.60 -20.40 4.23
C ALA A 137 -10.09 -20.17 4.33
N LYS A 138 -9.41 -21.09 5.02
CA LYS A 138 -7.95 -21.13 5.15
C LYS A 138 -7.50 -22.57 4.89
N GLU A 139 -6.39 -22.72 4.18
CA GLU A 139 -5.84 -24.04 3.87
C GLU A 139 -4.31 -24.02 3.99
N GLN A 140 -3.76 -25.05 4.60
CA GLN A 140 -2.33 -25.29 4.66
C GLN A 140 -1.97 -26.43 3.69
N ASN A 141 -0.88 -26.25 2.94
CA ASN A 141 -0.45 -27.15 1.88
C ASN A 141 -1.56 -27.45 0.86
N PRO A 142 -2.10 -26.41 0.19
CA PRO A 142 -3.24 -26.54 -0.71
C PRO A 142 -2.91 -27.33 -1.97
N VAL A 143 -3.91 -27.96 -2.57
CA VAL A 143 -3.88 -28.33 -3.98
C VAL A 143 -4.24 -27.10 -4.80
N TRP A 144 -3.40 -26.71 -5.74
CA TRP A 144 -3.76 -25.63 -6.66
C TRP A 144 -4.56 -26.17 -7.85
N TYR A 145 -5.83 -25.84 -7.90
CA TYR A 145 -6.66 -26.04 -9.09
C TYR A 145 -6.41 -24.86 -10.04
N VAL A 146 -5.82 -25.16 -11.20
CA VAL A 146 -5.38 -24.11 -12.12
C VAL A 146 -6.60 -23.42 -12.74
N PRO A 147 -6.78 -22.10 -12.59
CA PRO A 147 -7.89 -21.38 -13.20
C PRO A 147 -7.87 -21.48 -14.73
N GLU A 148 -9.05 -21.55 -15.36
CA GLU A 148 -9.18 -21.65 -16.82
C GLU A 148 -8.42 -20.55 -17.58
N SER A 149 -8.39 -19.34 -17.03
CA SER A 149 -7.64 -18.20 -17.60
C SER A 149 -6.14 -18.46 -17.66
N ILE A 150 -5.60 -19.20 -16.68
CA ILE A 150 -4.18 -19.58 -16.63
C ILE A 150 -3.93 -20.78 -17.55
N GLN A 151 -4.83 -21.75 -17.57
CA GLN A 151 -4.77 -22.88 -18.53
C GLN A 151 -4.75 -22.36 -19.96
N TRP A 152 -5.63 -21.41 -20.30
CA TRP A 152 -5.62 -20.74 -21.59
C TRP A 152 -4.32 -20.02 -21.88
N GLN A 153 -3.74 -19.32 -20.89
CA GLN A 153 -2.44 -18.67 -21.05
C GLN A 153 -1.32 -19.69 -21.33
N MET A 154 -1.30 -20.84 -20.63
CA MET A 154 -0.35 -21.92 -20.88
C MET A 154 -0.47 -22.42 -22.33
N GLN A 155 -1.71 -22.65 -22.79
CA GLN A 155 -1.98 -23.07 -24.16
C GLN A 155 -1.46 -22.06 -25.20
N VAL A 156 -1.76 -20.76 -25.02
CA VAL A 156 -1.29 -19.68 -25.92
C VAL A 156 0.23 -19.55 -25.94
N GLN A 157 0.89 -19.91 -24.84
CA GLN A 157 2.35 -19.90 -24.70
C GLN A 157 3.01 -21.21 -25.20
N GLY A 158 2.24 -22.18 -25.68
CA GLY A 158 2.74 -23.50 -26.11
C GLY A 158 3.30 -24.35 -24.95
N LYS A 159 2.87 -24.07 -23.70
CA LYS A 159 3.26 -24.84 -22.53
C LYS A 159 2.28 -25.98 -22.26
N PRO A 160 2.71 -27.07 -21.59
CA PRO A 160 1.80 -28.09 -21.10
C PRO A 160 0.69 -27.47 -20.23
N VAL A 161 -0.56 -27.78 -20.54
CA VAL A 161 -1.71 -27.28 -19.78
C VAL A 161 -1.89 -28.12 -18.53
N LEU A 162 -1.69 -27.51 -17.36
CA LEU A 162 -1.94 -28.12 -16.06
C LEU A 162 -3.35 -27.77 -15.60
N THR A 163 -4.08 -28.75 -15.06
CA THR A 163 -5.40 -28.57 -14.43
C THR A 163 -5.31 -28.49 -12.91
N LYS A 164 -4.29 -29.14 -12.33
CA LYS A 164 -4.01 -29.11 -10.89
C LYS A 164 -2.51 -29.26 -10.63
N VAL A 165 -2.05 -28.71 -9.50
CA VAL A 165 -0.70 -28.91 -8.95
C VAL A 165 -0.85 -29.36 -7.50
N PRO A 166 -0.25 -30.49 -7.10
CA PRO A 166 -0.32 -30.99 -5.73
C PRO A 166 0.43 -30.07 -4.76
N PRO A 167 0.26 -30.24 -3.44
CA PRO A 167 1.11 -29.60 -2.45
C PRO A 167 2.59 -29.89 -2.71
N GLY A 168 3.44 -28.91 -2.46
CA GLY A 168 4.87 -29.09 -2.63
C GLY A 168 5.60 -27.81 -3.11
N PRO A 169 6.92 -27.91 -3.32
CA PRO A 169 7.76 -26.75 -3.64
C PRO A 169 7.41 -26.09 -4.99
N ASP A 170 6.78 -26.81 -5.90
CA ASP A 170 6.38 -26.30 -7.22
C ASP A 170 4.96 -25.71 -7.22
N ASN A 171 4.24 -25.74 -6.08
CA ASN A 171 2.89 -25.20 -6.00
C ASN A 171 2.94 -23.66 -5.90
N PRO A 172 2.37 -22.92 -6.87
CA PRO A 172 2.38 -21.46 -6.87
C PRO A 172 1.68 -20.79 -5.68
N LEU A 173 0.78 -21.50 -4.99
CA LEU A 173 0.11 -21.02 -3.78
C LEU A 173 0.99 -21.11 -2.53
N GLY A 174 2.12 -21.83 -2.61
CA GLY A 174 2.98 -22.09 -1.46
C GLY A 174 2.31 -22.95 -0.40
N ARG A 175 2.65 -22.71 0.88
CA ARG A 175 2.17 -23.52 2.01
C ARG A 175 0.88 -23.00 2.63
N TYR A 176 0.55 -21.73 2.45
CA TYR A 176 -0.57 -21.07 3.14
C TYR A 176 -1.42 -20.29 2.15
N VAL A 177 -2.73 -20.49 2.21
CA VAL A 177 -3.72 -19.72 1.45
C VAL A 177 -4.91 -19.33 2.33
N LEU A 178 -5.35 -18.08 2.17
CA LEU A 178 -6.60 -17.56 2.72
C LEU A 178 -7.50 -17.21 1.52
N TYR A 179 -8.61 -17.90 1.41
CA TYR A 179 -9.61 -17.66 0.35
C TYR A 179 -10.48 -16.47 0.74
N THR A 180 -10.78 -15.62 -0.24
CA THR A 180 -11.67 -14.47 -0.04
C THR A 180 -13.04 -14.72 -0.64
N SER A 181 -14.05 -13.94 -0.23
CA SER A 181 -15.39 -13.95 -0.83
C SER A 181 -15.42 -13.45 -2.28
N ILE A 182 -14.33 -12.81 -2.75
CA ILE A 182 -14.22 -12.38 -4.14
C ILE A 182 -13.77 -13.58 -4.98
N LYS A 183 -14.61 -13.97 -5.93
CA LYS A 183 -14.32 -15.13 -6.80
C LYS A 183 -12.97 -15.01 -7.50
N GLY A 184 -12.11 -16.01 -7.34
CA GLY A 184 -10.80 -16.08 -7.99
C GLY A 184 -9.70 -15.22 -7.33
N ILE A 185 -9.97 -14.60 -6.19
CA ILE A 185 -8.99 -13.82 -5.42
C ILE A 185 -8.70 -14.54 -4.10
N ALA A 186 -7.42 -14.80 -3.86
CA ALA A 186 -6.92 -15.34 -2.61
C ALA A 186 -5.67 -14.58 -2.16
N ILE A 187 -5.38 -14.64 -0.86
CA ILE A 187 -4.11 -14.18 -0.26
C ILE A 187 -3.30 -15.44 0.00
N HIS A 188 -2.12 -15.54 -0.61
CA HIS A 188 -1.36 -16.79 -0.55
C HIS A 188 0.16 -16.56 -0.55
N GLU A 189 0.88 -17.54 -0.05
CA GLU A 189 2.34 -17.57 -0.18
C GLU A 189 2.75 -17.59 -1.66
N THR A 190 3.96 -17.17 -1.96
CA THR A 190 4.52 -17.29 -3.30
C THR A 190 5.88 -17.98 -3.29
N ILE A 191 6.08 -18.93 -4.21
CA ILE A 191 7.39 -19.54 -4.49
C ILE A 191 8.29 -18.63 -5.35
N TRP A 192 7.77 -17.47 -5.79
CA TRP A 192 8.50 -16.46 -6.55
C TRP A 192 8.61 -15.14 -5.77
N PRO A 193 9.51 -15.03 -4.78
CA PRO A 193 9.58 -13.88 -3.87
C PRO A 193 9.78 -12.55 -4.58
N THR A 194 10.50 -12.53 -5.70
CA THR A 194 10.73 -11.31 -6.50
C THR A 194 9.49 -10.79 -7.22
N THR A 195 8.35 -11.47 -7.12
CA THR A 195 7.04 -11.01 -7.61
C THR A 195 6.25 -10.22 -6.58
N VAL A 196 6.67 -10.24 -5.31
CA VAL A 196 6.13 -9.39 -4.26
C VAL A 196 6.58 -7.95 -4.47
N TYR A 197 5.78 -6.99 -4.05
CA TYR A 197 5.89 -5.57 -4.32
C TYR A 197 5.86 -5.22 -5.82
N ARG A 198 5.20 -6.08 -6.61
CA ARG A 198 5.01 -5.92 -8.06
C ARG A 198 3.60 -6.35 -8.50
N PHE A 199 3.20 -5.86 -9.66
CA PHE A 199 1.96 -6.28 -10.33
C PHE A 199 2.27 -7.42 -11.29
N ARG A 200 2.24 -8.69 -10.82
CA ARG A 200 2.65 -9.87 -11.58
C ARG A 200 1.73 -11.08 -11.44
N SER A 201 0.70 -11.01 -10.61
CA SER A 201 -0.25 -12.10 -10.44
C SER A 201 -1.41 -12.02 -11.46
N HIS A 202 -2.30 -13.00 -11.40
CA HIS A 202 -3.56 -13.02 -12.14
C HIS A 202 -4.74 -12.52 -11.27
N GLY A 203 -4.46 -11.58 -10.36
CA GLY A 203 -5.45 -10.98 -9.46
C GLY A 203 -5.22 -11.35 -8.00
N CYS A 204 -4.74 -12.55 -7.69
CA CYS A 204 -4.43 -12.98 -6.32
C CYS A 204 -3.34 -12.12 -5.66
N ILE A 205 -3.35 -12.11 -4.34
CA ILE A 205 -2.46 -11.35 -3.47
C ILE A 205 -1.33 -12.26 -3.01
N ARG A 206 -0.11 -12.01 -3.51
CA ARG A 206 1.08 -12.80 -3.19
C ARG A 206 1.79 -12.21 -1.97
N VAL A 207 2.18 -13.10 -1.04
CA VAL A 207 2.85 -12.73 0.20
C VAL A 207 4.14 -13.53 0.34
N LEU A 208 5.19 -12.92 0.91
CA LEU A 208 6.43 -13.63 1.23
C LEU A 208 6.19 -14.66 2.33
N SER A 209 6.94 -15.77 2.30
CA SER A 209 6.88 -16.86 3.28
C SER A 209 7.00 -16.36 4.72
N GLN A 210 7.90 -15.43 4.97
CA GLN A 210 8.16 -14.85 6.30
C GLN A 210 6.96 -14.08 6.88
N ASN A 211 6.07 -13.56 6.02
CA ASN A 211 4.92 -12.74 6.44
C ASN A 211 3.63 -13.58 6.50
N ILE A 212 3.45 -14.50 5.55
CA ILE A 212 2.19 -15.22 5.40
C ILE A 212 1.91 -16.18 6.55
N GLU A 213 2.92 -16.82 7.13
CA GLU A 213 2.74 -17.79 8.21
C GLU A 213 2.15 -17.12 9.46
N ARG A 214 2.73 -16.01 9.90
CA ARG A 214 2.18 -15.22 11.02
C ARG A 214 0.78 -14.70 10.66
N PHE A 215 0.60 -14.13 9.48
CA PHE A 215 -0.68 -13.61 9.02
C PHE A 215 -1.76 -14.69 8.96
N TYR A 216 -1.43 -15.88 8.45
CA TYR A 216 -2.32 -17.03 8.41
C TYR A 216 -2.77 -17.46 9.82
N ASN A 217 -1.88 -17.48 10.78
CA ASN A 217 -2.20 -17.88 12.16
C ASN A 217 -3.07 -16.85 12.88
N GLU A 218 -2.86 -15.56 12.62
CA GLU A 218 -3.55 -14.46 13.30
C GLU A 218 -4.94 -14.15 12.73
N VAL A 219 -5.13 -14.36 11.42
CA VAL A 219 -6.38 -14.03 10.74
C VAL A 219 -7.35 -15.21 10.82
N GLU A 220 -8.59 -14.95 11.22
CA GLU A 220 -9.64 -15.94 11.34
C GLU A 220 -10.55 -15.97 10.10
N VAL A 221 -11.22 -17.11 9.86
CA VAL A 221 -12.34 -17.19 8.93
C VAL A 221 -13.45 -16.27 9.42
N GLY A 222 -14.04 -15.49 8.52
CA GLY A 222 -14.98 -14.43 8.86
C GLY A 222 -14.35 -13.05 8.98
N THR A 223 -13.01 -12.93 9.04
CA THR A 223 -12.34 -11.63 9.06
C THR A 223 -12.72 -10.83 7.82
N HIS A 224 -13.20 -9.61 8.03
CA HIS A 224 -13.53 -8.66 6.97
C HIS A 224 -12.26 -7.97 6.45
N GLY A 225 -12.31 -7.57 5.19
CA GLY A 225 -11.25 -6.77 4.59
C GLY A 225 -11.77 -5.90 3.46
N GLU A 226 -10.91 -5.01 3.00
CA GLU A 226 -11.20 -4.16 1.84
C GLU A 226 -9.95 -3.98 0.98
N LEU A 227 -10.17 -4.08 -0.33
CA LEU A 227 -9.19 -3.75 -1.36
C LEU A 227 -9.46 -2.31 -1.80
N VAL A 228 -8.52 -1.42 -1.49
CA VAL A 228 -8.66 0.02 -1.77
C VAL A 228 -7.69 0.47 -2.87
N TYR A 229 -8.08 1.50 -3.60
CA TYR A 229 -7.25 2.11 -4.63
C TYR A 229 -7.02 3.58 -4.27
N ALA A 230 -5.95 3.83 -3.50
CA ALA A 230 -5.61 5.15 -2.99
C ALA A 230 -4.16 5.52 -3.37
N PRO A 231 -3.91 5.99 -4.61
CA PRO A 231 -2.55 6.30 -5.06
C PRO A 231 -1.98 7.55 -4.39
N VAL A 232 -2.80 8.41 -3.80
CA VAL A 232 -2.37 9.56 -3.01
C VAL A 232 -2.85 9.39 -1.57
N LYS A 233 -1.92 9.49 -0.63
CA LYS A 233 -2.19 9.41 0.80
C LYS A 233 -1.49 10.53 1.54
N VAL A 234 -2.19 11.13 2.49
CA VAL A 234 -1.69 12.21 3.35
C VAL A 234 -1.85 11.78 4.80
N ALA A 235 -0.84 12.06 5.59
CA ALA A 235 -0.86 11.84 7.03
C ALA A 235 -0.36 13.06 7.77
N VAL A 236 -1.02 13.38 8.88
CA VAL A 236 -0.56 14.41 9.83
C VAL A 236 -0.20 13.71 11.13
N THR A 237 1.03 13.93 11.61
CA THR A 237 1.47 13.38 12.89
C THR A 237 1.00 14.22 14.06
N ASP A 238 1.08 13.69 15.28
CA ASP A 238 0.73 14.42 16.50
C ASP A 238 1.60 15.67 16.70
N GLU A 239 2.84 15.68 16.14
CA GLU A 239 3.73 16.85 16.15
C GLU A 239 3.39 17.86 15.04
N GLY A 240 2.33 17.61 14.28
CA GLY A 240 1.87 18.49 13.20
C GLY A 240 2.63 18.36 11.87
N LYS A 241 3.52 17.38 11.73
CA LYS A 241 4.19 17.11 10.45
C LYS A 241 3.24 16.53 9.44
N VAL A 242 3.38 16.97 8.20
CA VAL A 242 2.59 16.51 7.06
C VAL A 242 3.43 15.58 6.19
N PHE A 243 2.93 14.36 5.97
CA PHE A 243 3.54 13.39 5.09
C PHE A 243 2.67 13.16 3.86
N LEU A 244 3.30 13.07 2.70
CA LEU A 244 2.68 12.73 1.43
C LEU A 244 3.29 11.45 0.89
N GLU A 245 2.43 10.52 0.45
CA GLU A 245 2.81 9.33 -0.30
C GLU A 245 2.06 9.34 -1.63
N VAL A 246 2.79 9.21 -2.74
CA VAL A 246 2.24 9.11 -4.09
C VAL A 246 2.75 7.85 -4.75
N ASP A 247 1.83 6.95 -5.07
CA ASP A 247 2.08 5.71 -5.80
C ASP A 247 1.78 5.87 -7.29
N PRO A 248 2.43 5.11 -8.17
CA PRO A 248 2.04 5.05 -9.58
C PRO A 248 0.59 4.55 -9.74
N ASP A 249 -0.17 5.21 -10.62
CA ASP A 249 -1.51 4.75 -11.01
C ASP A 249 -1.44 3.57 -11.98
N ALA A 250 -1.03 2.41 -11.47
CA ALA A 250 -0.75 1.21 -12.26
C ALA A 250 -1.97 0.71 -13.07
N TYR A 251 -3.18 0.91 -12.56
CA TYR A 251 -4.43 0.47 -13.21
C TYR A 251 -5.15 1.59 -13.96
N ARG A 252 -4.54 2.78 -14.04
CA ARG A 252 -5.06 3.96 -14.74
C ARG A 252 -6.48 4.33 -14.32
N LYS A 253 -6.71 4.37 -13.01
CA LYS A 253 -8.00 4.71 -12.41
C LYS A 253 -8.13 6.19 -12.05
N VAL A 254 -7.02 6.93 -12.00
CA VAL A 254 -6.98 8.35 -11.67
C VAL A 254 -6.80 9.17 -12.93
N LYS A 255 -7.70 10.12 -13.12
CA LYS A 255 -7.69 10.96 -14.33
C LYS A 255 -6.59 12.03 -14.28
N HIS A 256 -6.48 12.69 -13.12
CA HIS A 256 -5.47 13.72 -12.85
C HIS A 256 -4.94 13.53 -11.42
N MET A 257 -3.67 13.17 -11.30
CA MET A 257 -3.07 12.87 -10.00
C MET A 257 -2.98 14.10 -9.10
N MET A 258 -2.74 15.29 -9.66
CA MET A 258 -2.69 16.55 -8.91
C MET A 258 -4.05 16.88 -8.28
N ASP A 259 -5.17 16.60 -8.97
CA ASP A 259 -6.50 16.83 -8.41
C ASP A 259 -6.73 15.94 -7.16
N GLU A 260 -6.20 14.71 -7.16
CA GLU A 260 -6.24 13.85 -5.97
C GLU A 260 -5.37 14.40 -4.84
N VAL A 261 -4.20 14.97 -5.12
CA VAL A 261 -3.35 15.61 -4.10
C VAL A 261 -4.09 16.78 -3.48
N ILE A 262 -4.61 17.70 -4.29
CA ILE A 262 -5.35 18.88 -3.82
C ILE A 262 -6.53 18.43 -2.95
N LYS A 263 -7.31 17.45 -3.43
CA LYS A 263 -8.44 16.90 -2.68
C LYS A 263 -8.02 16.35 -1.31
N ARG A 264 -6.91 15.60 -1.25
CA ARG A 264 -6.40 15.06 0.03
C ARG A 264 -5.90 16.16 0.97
N PHE A 265 -5.29 17.21 0.43
CA PHE A 265 -4.88 18.37 1.23
C PHE A 265 -6.06 19.13 1.79
N ASP A 266 -7.12 19.33 1.00
CA ASP A 266 -8.36 19.95 1.45
C ASP A 266 -9.06 19.14 2.53
N GLU A 267 -9.19 17.81 2.31
CA GLU A 267 -9.76 16.87 3.29
C GLU A 267 -8.99 16.85 4.62
N SER A 268 -7.67 17.08 4.57
CA SER A 268 -6.78 17.06 5.73
C SER A 268 -6.52 18.46 6.33
N GLY A 269 -6.97 19.53 5.67
CA GLY A 269 -6.76 20.92 6.10
C GLY A 269 -5.28 21.31 6.18
N VAL A 270 -4.46 20.89 5.19
CA VAL A 270 -3.00 21.08 5.23
C VAL A 270 -2.43 21.90 4.07
N ALA A 271 -3.25 22.37 3.15
CA ALA A 271 -2.81 23.01 1.91
C ALA A 271 -1.91 24.25 2.13
N ASP A 272 -2.06 24.93 3.25
CA ASP A 272 -1.31 26.12 3.68
C ASP A 272 -0.03 25.83 4.48
N ARG A 273 0.27 24.53 4.71
CA ARG A 273 1.39 24.08 5.56
C ARG A 273 2.35 23.13 4.87
N VAL A 274 2.33 23.09 3.54
CA VAL A 274 3.09 22.14 2.75
C VAL A 274 4.09 22.84 1.83
N ASP A 275 5.27 22.26 1.73
CA ASP A 275 6.33 22.64 0.80
C ASP A 275 5.96 22.11 -0.61
N TRP A 276 5.48 23.00 -1.45
CA TRP A 276 5.01 22.67 -2.81
C TRP A 276 6.12 22.18 -3.74
N ASP A 277 7.37 22.61 -3.56
CA ASP A 277 8.51 22.09 -4.34
C ASP A 277 8.73 20.60 -4.04
N LYS A 278 8.57 20.18 -2.77
CA LYS A 278 8.60 18.76 -2.40
C LYS A 278 7.40 18.02 -2.96
N VAL A 279 6.21 18.61 -2.92
CA VAL A 279 5.00 17.99 -3.49
C VAL A 279 5.19 17.71 -4.98
N GLU A 280 5.66 18.68 -5.76
CA GLU A 280 5.91 18.51 -7.19
C GLU A 280 6.95 17.41 -7.46
N ARG A 281 8.03 17.36 -6.67
CA ARG A 281 9.05 16.32 -6.78
C ARG A 281 8.48 14.93 -6.48
N ILE A 282 7.70 14.78 -5.42
CA ILE A 282 7.05 13.50 -5.05
C ILE A 282 6.05 13.06 -6.11
N MET A 283 5.30 14.00 -6.67
CA MET A 283 4.38 13.78 -7.78
C MET A 283 5.08 13.30 -9.05
N HIS A 284 6.27 13.85 -9.33
CA HIS A 284 7.09 13.42 -10.45
C HIS A 284 7.69 12.04 -10.21
N ASP A 285 8.25 11.81 -9.03
CA ASP A 285 8.98 10.59 -8.69
C ASP A 285 8.05 9.37 -8.45
N GLN A 286 6.87 9.59 -7.89
CA GLN A 286 5.88 8.56 -7.56
C GLN A 286 6.53 7.32 -6.91
N SER A 287 7.40 7.57 -5.94
CA SER A 287 8.21 6.52 -5.30
C SER A 287 7.38 5.53 -4.49
N GLY A 288 6.17 5.93 -4.12
CA GLY A 288 5.32 5.17 -3.20
C GLY A 288 5.88 5.11 -1.78
N ASN A 289 6.73 6.06 -1.39
CA ASN A 289 7.21 6.18 -0.02
C ASN A 289 6.69 7.50 0.58
N ALA A 290 6.29 7.47 1.85
CA ALA A 290 5.84 8.69 2.53
C ALA A 290 7.03 9.59 2.86
N GLU A 291 6.92 10.86 2.48
CA GLU A 291 7.95 11.88 2.70
C GLU A 291 7.38 13.08 3.46
N ASP A 292 8.19 13.67 4.33
CA ASP A 292 7.83 14.87 5.09
C ASP A 292 7.83 16.10 4.17
N ILE A 293 6.63 16.64 3.96
CA ILE A 293 6.39 17.83 3.13
C ILE A 293 6.04 19.05 3.97
N THR A 294 6.26 19.01 5.29
CA THR A 294 5.94 20.13 6.16
C THR A 294 6.71 21.39 5.74
N GLU A 295 5.99 22.48 5.54
CA GLU A 295 6.61 23.78 5.42
C GLU A 295 6.91 24.32 6.82
N PHE A 296 8.18 24.68 7.08
CA PHE A 296 8.55 25.31 8.34
C PHE A 296 8.30 26.82 8.23
N PRO A 297 7.58 27.43 9.20
CA PRO A 297 7.42 28.90 9.23
C PRO A 297 8.79 29.56 9.24
N GLY A 298 9.15 30.26 8.18
CA GLY A 298 10.43 30.95 8.03
C GLY A 298 11.29 30.58 6.84
N SER A 299 10.92 29.56 6.05
CA SER A 299 11.50 29.38 4.73
C SER A 299 10.89 30.38 3.76
N LEU A 300 11.62 31.48 3.52
CA LEU A 300 11.27 32.46 2.48
C LEU A 300 11.21 31.72 1.12
N PRO A 301 10.20 31.98 0.28
CA PRO A 301 10.20 31.47 -1.09
C PRO A 301 11.48 31.98 -1.80
N ARG A 302 12.21 31.05 -2.39
CA ARG A 302 13.42 31.37 -3.20
C ARG A 302 13.03 31.86 -4.57
#